data_2d979b02264d66d8a86cddb04481c0d1
#
_entry.id   2d979b02264d66d8a86cddb04481c0d1
#
_cell.length_a   1.000
_cell.length_b   1.000
_cell.length_c   1.000
_cell.angle_alpha   90.00
_cell.angle_beta   90.00
_cell.angle_gamma   90.00
#
_symmetry.space_group_name_H-M   'P 1'
#
loop_
_entity.id
_entity.type
_entity.pdbx_description
1 polymer ?
#
loop_
_entity_poly.entity_id
_entity_poly.type
_entity_poly.pdbx_seq_one_letter_code
_entity_poly.pdbx_strand_id
1 'polypeptide(L)'
;QTSILPMLLKNNYSKDEKYQNIKAINFIHSINSNRKLSMDCFDKFGLDIKFKKNMDILAESMKFFDLNIVLDDEKKSISGAIKKDKLLSANYKKYKSKILKYPNNKDALVDFYDKFDKQIDKL
;
A
#
# COMPACT_ATOMS: atom_id res chain seq x y z
N GLN A 1 10.30 -4.31 5.46
CA GLN A 1 8.87 -3.92 5.32
C GLN A 1 8.78 -2.40 5.23
N THR A 2 8.43 -1.90 4.06
CA THR A 2 8.43 -0.47 3.74
C THR A 2 7.16 0.28 4.20
N SER A 3 6.17 -0.43 4.72
CA SER A 3 4.86 0.15 5.12
C SER A 3 4.93 1.16 6.27
N ILE A 4 5.97 1.09 7.11
CA ILE A 4 6.16 1.98 8.27
C ILE A 4 6.56 3.40 7.83
N LEU A 5 7.35 3.54 6.77
CA LEU A 5 7.83 4.85 6.32
C LEU A 5 6.69 5.80 5.91
N PRO A 6 5.72 5.41 5.08
CA PRO A 6 4.56 6.25 4.80
C PRO A 6 3.71 6.56 6.03
N MET A 7 3.60 5.64 6.98
CA MET A 7 2.93 5.90 8.25
C MET A 7 3.63 7.02 9.04
N LEU A 8 4.96 6.97 9.14
CA LEU A 8 5.76 8.04 9.77
C LEU A 8 5.57 9.38 9.05
N LEU A 9 5.72 9.40 7.73
CA LEU A 9 5.61 10.61 6.93
C LEU A 9 4.23 11.27 7.06
N LYS A 10 3.17 10.50 6.94
CA LYS A 10 1.79 11.03 6.97
C LYS A 10 1.28 11.32 8.39
N ASN A 11 1.80 10.65 9.40
CA ASN A 11 1.34 10.84 10.77
C ASN A 11 2.20 11.83 11.55
N ASN A 12 3.52 11.61 11.59
CA ASN A 12 4.42 12.41 12.42
C ASN A 12 4.91 13.69 11.73
N TYR A 13 5.04 13.67 10.39
CA TYR A 13 5.65 14.75 9.60
C TYR A 13 4.68 15.43 8.61
N SER A 14 3.38 15.20 8.74
CA SER A 14 2.37 15.76 7.83
C SER A 14 2.31 17.28 7.83
N LYS A 15 2.72 17.93 8.91
CA LYS A 15 2.75 19.40 9.07
C LYS A 15 4.09 20.01 8.71
N ASP A 16 5.12 19.22 8.44
CA ASP A 16 6.43 19.70 8.05
C ASP A 16 6.42 20.06 6.56
N GLU A 17 6.68 21.32 6.24
CA GLU A 17 6.69 21.83 4.85
C GLU A 17 7.59 21.02 3.92
N LYS A 18 8.68 20.45 4.44
CA LYS A 18 9.62 19.62 3.70
C LYS A 18 8.99 18.32 3.19
N TYR A 19 8.02 17.75 3.93
CA TYR A 19 7.47 16.42 3.67
C TYR A 19 5.99 16.43 3.21
N GLN A 20 5.29 17.55 3.36
CA GLN A 20 3.85 17.65 3.07
C GLN A 20 3.48 17.30 1.62
N ASN A 21 4.40 17.51 0.67
CA ASN A 21 4.17 17.26 -0.76
C ASN A 21 4.63 15.89 -1.23
N ILE A 22 5.19 15.05 -0.33
CA ILE A 22 5.61 13.69 -0.70
C ILE A 22 4.40 12.82 -0.95
N LYS A 23 4.38 12.21 -2.14
CA LYS A 23 3.38 11.20 -2.52
C LYS A 23 3.94 9.80 -2.28
N ALA A 24 3.18 8.98 -1.59
CA ALA A 24 3.54 7.60 -1.28
C ALA A 24 2.69 6.62 -2.10
N ILE A 25 3.34 5.71 -2.81
CA ILE A 25 2.70 4.69 -3.63
C ILE A 25 3.04 3.31 -3.06
N ASN A 26 2.02 2.51 -2.83
CA ASN A 26 2.15 1.14 -2.37
C ASN A 26 2.03 0.17 -3.55
N PHE A 27 3.01 -0.70 -3.71
CA PHE A 27 2.94 -1.82 -4.65
C PHE A 27 2.68 -3.13 -3.90
N ILE A 28 1.49 -3.67 -4.05
CA ILE A 28 1.06 -4.94 -3.44
C ILE A 28 1.26 -6.05 -4.46
N HIS A 29 2.38 -6.76 -4.36
CA HIS A 29 2.75 -7.87 -5.23
C HIS A 29 2.69 -9.24 -4.55
N SER A 30 2.45 -9.27 -3.24
CA SER A 30 2.27 -10.50 -2.46
C SER A 30 1.46 -10.22 -1.21
N ILE A 31 0.76 -11.25 -0.74
CA ILE A 31 0.01 -11.21 0.51
C ILE A 31 0.54 -12.34 1.40
N ASN A 32 1.27 -11.96 2.45
CA ASN A 32 1.80 -12.91 3.42
C ASN A 32 0.76 -13.23 4.50
N SER A 33 0.78 -14.46 5.00
CA SER A 33 -0.06 -14.88 6.13
C SER A 33 0.30 -14.15 7.43
N ASN A 34 1.59 -13.83 7.63
CA ASN A 34 2.10 -13.16 8.82
C ASN A 34 2.06 -11.62 8.67
N ARG A 35 0.86 -11.05 8.61
CA ARG A 35 0.64 -9.61 8.49
C ARG A 35 0.37 -8.91 9.81
N LYS A 36 0.23 -9.67 10.89
CA LYS A 36 -0.09 -9.12 12.21
C LYS A 36 1.17 -8.65 12.91
N LEU A 37 1.19 -7.38 13.30
CA LEU A 37 2.24 -6.80 14.14
C LEU A 37 1.70 -6.48 15.52
N SER A 38 2.56 -6.67 16.54
CA SER A 38 2.26 -6.21 17.89
C SER A 38 2.42 -4.70 18.00
N MET A 39 1.68 -4.08 18.90
CA MET A 39 1.76 -2.63 19.17
C MET A 39 3.16 -2.17 19.60
N ASP A 40 3.91 -3.04 20.29
CA ASP A 40 5.26 -2.74 20.77
C ASP A 40 6.24 -2.34 19.67
N CYS A 41 6.00 -2.80 18.43
CA CYS A 41 6.81 -2.41 17.28
C CYS A 41 6.65 -0.92 16.93
N PHE A 42 5.45 -0.35 17.14
CA PHE A 42 5.17 1.05 16.78
C PHE A 42 5.73 2.02 17.80
N ASP A 43 5.66 1.68 19.08
CA ASP A 43 6.26 2.48 20.16
C ASP A 43 7.77 2.64 19.96
N LYS A 44 8.45 1.56 19.54
CA LYS A 44 9.89 1.59 19.24
C LYS A 44 10.25 2.51 18.06
N PHE A 45 9.34 2.74 17.12
CA PHE A 45 9.53 3.63 15.98
C PHE A 45 9.00 5.04 16.21
N GLY A 46 8.51 5.36 17.42
CA GLY A 46 7.95 6.67 17.75
C GLY A 46 6.66 7.00 16.98
N LEU A 47 5.94 5.98 16.52
CA LEU A 47 4.66 6.14 15.82
C LEU A 47 3.55 6.36 16.84
N ASP A 48 3.02 7.57 16.91
CA ASP A 48 1.82 7.90 17.70
C ASP A 48 0.56 7.51 16.93
N ILE A 49 0.41 6.22 16.67
CA ILE A 49 -0.76 5.66 15.99
C ILE A 49 -1.48 4.74 16.95
N LYS A 50 -2.73 5.06 17.27
CA LYS A 50 -3.58 4.20 18.10
C LYS A 50 -4.13 3.06 17.25
N PHE A 51 -3.55 1.88 17.39
CA PHE A 51 -4.00 0.66 16.73
C PHE A 51 -4.64 -0.32 17.71
N LYS A 52 -5.51 -1.18 17.17
CA LYS A 52 -6.01 -2.33 17.91
C LYS A 52 -4.91 -3.38 18.06
N LYS A 53 -4.95 -4.13 19.15
CA LYS A 53 -4.07 -5.28 19.39
C LYS A 53 -4.10 -6.24 18.18
N ASN A 54 -2.93 -6.70 17.73
CA ASN A 54 -2.77 -7.58 16.56
C ASN A 54 -3.25 -6.96 15.22
N MET A 55 -2.66 -5.87 14.85
CA MET A 55 -3.00 -5.15 13.63
C MET A 55 -2.52 -5.88 12.36
N ASP A 56 -3.36 -5.94 11.33
CA ASP A 56 -2.95 -6.30 9.98
C ASP A 56 -2.20 -5.10 9.35
N ILE A 57 -0.87 -5.21 9.27
CA ILE A 57 -0.04 -4.10 8.79
C ILE A 57 -0.31 -3.73 7.33
N LEU A 58 -0.63 -4.70 6.47
CA LEU A 58 -0.93 -4.42 5.08
C LEU A 58 -2.24 -3.64 4.96
N ALA A 59 -3.31 -4.12 5.59
CA ALA A 59 -4.61 -3.49 5.53
C ALA A 59 -4.59 -2.08 6.15
N GLU A 60 -3.97 -1.92 7.32
CA GLU A 60 -3.90 -0.64 8.01
C GLU A 60 -2.97 0.37 7.32
N SER A 61 -1.90 -0.09 6.67
CA SER A 61 -0.99 0.79 5.95
C SER A 61 -1.62 1.43 4.72
N MET A 62 -2.61 0.81 4.09
CA MET A 62 -3.23 1.29 2.84
C MET A 62 -3.75 2.72 2.95
N LYS A 63 -4.21 3.16 4.12
CA LYS A 63 -4.71 4.52 4.35
C LYS A 63 -3.62 5.61 4.31
N PHE A 64 -2.35 5.24 4.50
CA PHE A 64 -1.23 6.17 4.51
C PHE A 64 -0.59 6.37 3.14
N PHE A 65 -1.01 5.60 2.14
CA PHE A 65 -0.56 5.76 0.77
C PHE A 65 -1.53 6.61 -0.04
N ASP A 66 -0.98 7.44 -0.91
CA ASP A 66 -1.77 8.24 -1.86
C ASP A 66 -2.36 7.36 -2.97
N LEU A 67 -1.72 6.22 -3.25
CA LEU A 67 -2.18 5.23 -4.22
C LEU A 67 -1.71 3.83 -3.82
N ASN A 68 -2.62 2.86 -3.87
CA ASN A 68 -2.31 1.44 -3.71
C ASN A 68 -2.43 0.75 -5.06
N ILE A 69 -1.35 0.17 -5.56
CA ILE A 69 -1.30 -0.57 -6.81
C ILE A 69 -1.18 -2.06 -6.51
N VAL A 70 -2.18 -2.82 -6.92
CA VAL A 70 -2.16 -4.29 -6.83
C VAL A 70 -1.58 -4.82 -8.14
N LEU A 71 -0.48 -5.56 -8.04
CA LEU A 71 0.19 -6.17 -9.18
C LEU A 71 -0.26 -7.61 -9.35
N ASP A 72 -1.13 -7.85 -10.33
CA ASP A 72 -1.55 -9.20 -10.70
C ASP A 72 -0.55 -9.83 -11.68
N ASP A 73 -0.15 -11.04 -11.37
CA ASP A 73 0.67 -11.90 -12.22
C ASP A 73 -0.22 -12.97 -12.87
N GLU A 74 0.21 -13.48 -14.03
CA GLU A 74 -0.44 -14.61 -14.70
C GLU A 74 -0.53 -15.87 -13.82
N LYS A 75 0.44 -16.06 -12.92
CA LYS A 75 0.52 -17.21 -12.01
C LYS A 75 -0.18 -16.98 -10.68
N LYS A 76 -0.37 -15.72 -10.27
CA LYS A 76 -0.95 -15.35 -8.98
C LYS A 76 -1.89 -14.17 -9.12
N SER A 77 -3.17 -14.41 -8.85
CA SER A 77 -4.14 -13.32 -8.73
C SER A 77 -4.08 -12.72 -7.32
N ILE A 78 -3.31 -11.66 -7.15
CA ILE A 78 -3.25 -10.89 -5.90
C ILE A 78 -4.58 -10.19 -5.65
N SER A 79 -5.19 -9.65 -6.70
CA SER A 79 -6.54 -9.04 -6.63
C SER A 79 -7.60 -10.06 -6.18
N GLY A 80 -7.50 -11.30 -6.63
CA GLY A 80 -8.38 -12.39 -6.18
C GLY A 80 -8.21 -12.69 -4.69
N ALA A 81 -6.97 -12.71 -4.19
CA ALA A 81 -6.68 -12.90 -2.77
C ALA A 81 -7.20 -11.72 -1.92
N ILE A 82 -7.05 -10.48 -2.39
CA ILE A 82 -7.63 -9.29 -1.71
C ILE A 82 -9.15 -9.39 -1.62
N LYS A 83 -9.83 -9.81 -2.68
CA LYS A 83 -11.29 -9.95 -2.68
C LYS A 83 -11.80 -10.98 -1.67
N LYS A 84 -11.02 -12.01 -1.39
CA LYS A 84 -11.36 -13.07 -0.40
C LYS A 84 -11.09 -12.64 1.04
N ASP A 85 -10.22 -11.68 1.26
CA ASP A 85 -9.92 -11.14 2.58
C ASP A 85 -10.86 -9.97 2.90
N LYS A 86 -11.69 -10.12 3.92
CA LYS A 86 -12.72 -9.14 4.26
C LYS A 86 -12.15 -7.75 4.56
N LEU A 87 -11.04 -7.67 5.30
CA LEU A 87 -10.44 -6.40 5.69
C LEU A 87 -9.71 -5.73 4.53
N LEU A 88 -8.91 -6.50 3.78
CA LEU A 88 -8.20 -5.99 2.59
C LEU A 88 -9.18 -5.54 1.50
N SER A 89 -10.26 -6.29 1.29
CA SER A 89 -11.31 -5.93 0.32
C SER A 89 -12.01 -4.61 0.70
N ALA A 90 -12.32 -4.42 1.98
CA ALA A 90 -12.92 -3.19 2.47
C ALA A 90 -11.97 -2.00 2.27
N ASN A 91 -10.69 -2.14 2.62
CA ASN A 91 -9.69 -1.08 2.47
C ASN A 91 -9.36 -0.79 1.01
N TYR A 92 -9.33 -1.81 0.14
CA TYR A 92 -9.18 -1.63 -1.30
C TYR A 92 -10.26 -0.73 -1.91
N LYS A 93 -11.52 -0.89 -1.46
CA LYS A 93 -12.63 -0.06 -1.89
C LYS A 93 -12.62 1.34 -1.28
N LYS A 94 -12.17 1.46 -0.04
CA LYS A 94 -12.17 2.72 0.72
C LYS A 94 -11.05 3.66 0.30
N TYR A 95 -9.86 3.14 0.04
CA TYR A 95 -8.67 3.91 -0.29
C TYR A 95 -8.36 3.82 -1.78
N LYS A 96 -7.74 4.86 -2.35
CA LYS A 96 -7.41 4.92 -3.77
C LYS A 96 -6.54 3.72 -4.17
N SER A 97 -7.10 2.83 -4.97
CA SER A 97 -6.48 1.56 -5.35
C SER A 97 -6.70 1.24 -6.82
N LYS A 98 -5.72 0.62 -7.45
CA LYS A 98 -5.76 0.16 -8.85
C LYS A 98 -5.13 -1.21 -9.00
N ILE A 99 -5.61 -1.98 -9.97
CA ILE A 99 -5.00 -3.24 -10.37
C ILE A 99 -4.25 -2.99 -11.67
N LEU A 100 -2.97 -3.38 -11.70
CA LEU A 100 -2.15 -3.41 -12.89
C LEU A 100 -1.60 -4.82 -13.09
N LYS A 101 -1.41 -5.23 -14.35
CA LYS A 101 -0.72 -6.48 -14.65
C LYS A 101 0.77 -6.32 -14.43
N TYR A 102 1.40 -7.30 -13.78
CA TYR A 102 2.85 -7.36 -13.65
C TYR A 102 3.48 -7.52 -15.05
N PRO A 103 4.45 -6.66 -15.44
CA PRO A 103 5.05 -6.73 -16.76
C PRO A 103 6.05 -7.90 -16.82
N ASN A 104 5.75 -8.88 -17.67
CA ASN A 104 6.57 -10.09 -17.86
C ASN A 104 7.43 -10.10 -19.15
N ASN A 105 7.30 -9.07 -19.98
CA ASN A 105 8.10 -8.85 -21.19
C ASN A 105 8.24 -7.35 -21.49
N LYS A 106 9.05 -6.99 -22.52
CA LYS A 106 9.32 -5.58 -22.86
C LYS A 106 8.08 -4.82 -23.30
N ASP A 107 7.20 -5.42 -24.11
CA ASP A 107 5.98 -4.75 -24.59
C ASP A 107 4.99 -4.51 -23.45
N ALA A 108 4.85 -5.50 -22.56
CA ALA A 108 4.05 -5.36 -21.34
C ALA A 108 4.61 -4.31 -20.39
N LEU A 109 5.92 -4.09 -20.37
CA LEU A 109 6.56 -3.07 -19.56
C LEU A 109 6.20 -1.65 -20.03
N VAL A 110 6.17 -1.41 -21.35
CA VAL A 110 5.74 -0.12 -21.92
C VAL A 110 4.28 0.17 -21.56
N ASP A 111 3.38 -0.79 -21.78
CA ASP A 111 1.96 -0.66 -21.39
C ASP A 111 1.77 -0.42 -19.88
N PHE A 112 2.60 -1.09 -19.07
CA PHE A 112 2.60 -0.88 -17.62
C PHE A 112 2.97 0.56 -17.26
N TYR A 113 4.06 1.10 -17.82
CA TYR A 113 4.49 2.47 -17.54
C TYR A 113 3.45 3.49 -17.99
N ASP A 114 2.85 3.33 -19.17
CA ASP A 114 1.80 4.22 -19.67
C ASP A 114 0.59 4.26 -18.73
N LYS A 115 0.19 3.09 -18.23
CA LYS A 115 -0.91 2.98 -17.26
C LYS A 115 -0.55 3.53 -15.89
N PHE A 116 0.69 3.32 -15.45
CA PHE A 116 1.20 3.81 -14.18
C PHE A 116 1.30 5.33 -14.18
N ASP A 117 1.89 5.93 -15.21
CA ASP A 117 2.03 7.39 -15.34
C ASP A 117 0.66 8.09 -15.31
N LYS A 118 -0.33 7.54 -16.00
CA LYS A 118 -1.73 8.04 -15.92
C LYS A 118 -2.32 8.02 -14.51
N GLN A 119 -1.86 7.12 -13.64
CA GLN A 119 -2.29 7.11 -12.24
C GLN A 119 -1.53 8.14 -11.40
N ILE A 120 -0.24 8.33 -11.66
CA ILE A 120 0.59 9.34 -10.98
C ILE A 120 0.13 10.75 -11.30
N ASP A 121 -0.18 11.05 -12.56
CA ASP A 121 -0.65 12.37 -12.99
C ASP A 121 -1.95 12.82 -12.29
N LYS A 122 -2.70 11.87 -11.72
CA LYS A 122 -3.94 12.13 -10.96
C LYS A 122 -3.71 12.29 -9.45
N LEU A 123 -2.49 12.18 -8.99
CA LEU A 123 -2.15 12.39 -7.58
C LEU A 123 -1.90 13.87 -7.31
#